data_41f6e4e757ea064f5d7400f00c6bd53a
#
_entry.id   41f6e4e757ea064f5d7400f00c6bd53a
#
_cell.length_a   1.000
_cell.length_b   1.000
_cell.length_c   1.000
_cell.angle_alpha   90.00
_cell.angle_beta   90.00
_cell.angle_gamma   90.00
#
_symmetry.space_group_name_H-M   'P 1'
#
loop_
_entity.id
_entity.type
_entity.pdbx_description
1 polymer ?
#
loop_
_entity_poly.entity_id
_entity_poly.type
_entity_poly.pdbx_seq_one_letter_code
_entity_poly.pdbx_strand_id
1 'polypeptide(L)'
;MNKISRYSRRRFVQYGSLVLGSSILAACAGGSETATEATESPTASSSPETAGELTPVTFGTNWFAQAEHGGFYQAVATGIYEEHGLDVTIQMGGPQVNGTQLLMGEAVDFFMGYSADAINAIQESIPKVTVAAIFQKDPQVLIAHPNQGIQDLADLKGHPIFISKAANVTYWPFLEAKYGFTEDMKRNYNFNPGPFLQDKDSAQQGYLSSEPLAIRKEGGFEPVVFLLADNGYNPYSTTIEARREMVEENPDLVQRFVDASIKGWYSYFENPAPANELIKEDNPEMTDEQLAYGIEKIQEYGLAISDEAETDGIGAMTDERWQSFFETMADAGVFEEDVDYTQAYTLDFVNKGEEYYRE
;
A
#
# COMPACT_ATOMS: atom_id res chain seq x y z
N MET A 1 20.36 -13.74 35.95
CA MET A 1 21.23 -12.56 35.95
C MET A 1 22.01 -12.56 34.64
N ASN A 2 21.53 -11.88 33.62
CA ASN A 2 22.27 -11.65 32.38
C ASN A 2 22.16 -10.18 32.03
N LYS A 3 23.30 -9.54 31.88
CA LYS A 3 23.49 -8.11 31.66
C LYS A 3 23.14 -7.75 30.22
N ILE A 4 22.13 -6.90 30.04
CA ILE A 4 21.82 -6.25 28.75
C ILE A 4 22.80 -5.08 28.57
N SER A 5 23.65 -5.17 27.57
CA SER A 5 24.59 -4.13 27.17
C SER A 5 23.87 -3.01 26.46
N ARG A 6 23.86 -1.82 27.07
CA ARG A 6 23.33 -0.58 26.43
C ARG A 6 24.40 -0.01 25.52
N TYR A 7 24.16 -0.02 24.19
CA TYR A 7 24.97 0.73 23.23
C TYR A 7 24.62 2.22 23.27
N SER A 8 25.62 3.04 23.63
CA SER A 8 25.53 4.49 23.77
C SER A 8 25.74 5.19 22.42
N ARG A 9 24.82 6.12 22.05
CA ARG A 9 24.81 6.96 20.82
C ARG A 9 25.86 8.10 20.81
N ARG A 10 27.06 7.89 21.34
CA ARG A 10 28.10 8.91 21.42
C ARG A 10 29.47 8.44 20.92
N ARG A 11 29.59 8.04 19.64
CA ARG A 11 30.91 7.85 19.01
C ARG A 11 30.84 7.91 17.49
N PHE A 12 30.29 8.99 16.91
CA PHE A 12 30.39 9.23 15.47
C PHE A 12 30.75 10.68 15.11
N VAL A 13 31.65 11.30 15.89
CA VAL A 13 32.27 12.56 15.49
C VAL A 13 33.73 12.52 15.98
N GLN A 14 34.63 12.00 15.17
CA GLN A 14 36.07 12.26 15.20
C GLN A 14 36.74 11.36 14.16
N TYR A 15 36.90 11.87 12.96
CA TYR A 15 38.02 11.65 12.02
C TYR A 15 37.71 12.44 10.74
N GLY A 16 38.06 13.69 10.76
CA GLY A 16 38.12 14.54 9.60
C GLY A 16 39.09 15.67 9.87
N SER A 17 40.31 15.57 9.40
CA SER A 17 41.15 16.68 9.03
C SER A 17 42.60 16.23 8.84
N LEU A 18 43.18 16.77 7.79
CA LEU A 18 44.59 16.85 7.43
C LEU A 18 45.02 15.96 6.26
N VAL A 19 45.09 16.57 5.08
CA VAL A 19 46.36 16.80 4.37
C VAL A 19 46.18 17.97 3.40
N LEU A 20 46.95 19.02 3.64
CA LEU A 20 47.24 20.18 2.81
C LEU A 20 48.54 19.95 2.00
N GLY A 21 48.62 20.56 0.81
CA GLY A 21 49.86 20.94 0.15
C GLY A 21 50.24 20.03 -1.06
N SER A 22 50.58 20.46 -2.21
CA SER A 22 51.32 21.64 -2.63
C SER A 22 51.22 21.80 -4.14
N SER A 23 51.22 23.04 -4.58
CA SER A 23 51.38 23.57 -5.91
C SER A 23 52.76 23.27 -6.52
N ILE A 24 52.87 23.10 -7.85
CA ILE A 24 53.98 23.66 -8.63
C ILE A 24 53.52 24.00 -10.04
N LEU A 25 53.69 25.27 -10.40
CA LEU A 25 53.69 25.83 -11.74
C LEU A 25 54.95 25.42 -12.51
N ALA A 26 54.81 25.19 -13.80
CA ALA A 26 55.89 25.51 -14.74
C ALA A 26 55.30 25.81 -16.12
N ALA A 27 55.69 26.93 -16.65
CA ALA A 27 55.25 27.53 -17.88
C ALA A 27 56.26 27.32 -19.00
N CYS A 28 55.79 27.56 -20.23
CA CYS A 28 56.44 28.14 -21.39
C CYS A 28 57.10 27.28 -22.45
N ALA A 29 56.68 27.62 -23.63
CA ALA A 29 57.33 27.98 -24.87
C ALA A 29 57.33 26.94 -26.00
N GLY A 30 56.52 27.17 -27.04
CA GLY A 30 57.03 27.82 -28.28
C GLY A 30 57.35 26.82 -29.40
N GLY A 31 56.69 26.93 -30.52
CA GLY A 31 57.15 26.29 -31.79
C GLY A 31 56.02 26.09 -32.80
N SER A 32 56.01 26.96 -33.78
CA SER A 32 55.13 27.00 -34.96
C SER A 32 55.49 25.90 -35.99
N GLU A 33 54.49 25.42 -36.70
CA GLU A 33 54.41 25.30 -38.16
C GLU A 33 53.68 24.00 -38.68
N THR A 34 52.78 24.34 -39.56
CA THR A 34 52.33 23.72 -40.82
C THR A 34 51.32 22.63 -40.85
N ALA A 35 50.25 22.98 -41.51
CA ALA A 35 49.05 22.23 -41.91
C ALA A 35 49.32 20.96 -42.73
N THR A 36 48.45 19.99 -42.53
CA THR A 36 47.91 19.13 -43.61
C THR A 36 46.51 18.69 -43.26
N GLU A 37 45.55 19.02 -44.10
CA GLU A 37 44.17 18.59 -44.08
C GLU A 37 44.07 17.07 -44.20
N ALA A 38 43.35 16.43 -43.28
CA ALA A 38 42.69 15.15 -43.54
C ALA A 38 41.32 15.20 -42.92
N THR A 39 40.33 15.19 -43.77
CA THR A 39 38.92 15.09 -43.47
C THR A 39 38.63 13.72 -42.90
N GLU A 40 38.40 13.62 -41.59
CA GLU A 40 37.75 12.47 -40.98
C GLU A 40 36.45 12.94 -40.30
N SER A 41 35.34 12.33 -40.74
CA SER A 41 34.04 12.48 -40.16
C SER A 41 34.08 12.12 -38.65
N PRO A 42 33.48 12.90 -37.76
CA PRO A 42 33.33 12.48 -36.39
C PRO A 42 32.31 11.36 -36.30
N THR A 43 32.80 10.13 -36.05
CA THR A 43 31.98 9.07 -35.50
C THR A 43 31.48 9.59 -34.16
N ALA A 44 30.19 9.80 -34.06
CA ALA A 44 29.52 10.10 -32.81
C ALA A 44 29.74 8.91 -31.87
N SER A 45 30.71 9.09 -30.96
CA SER A 45 30.84 8.24 -29.79
C SER A 45 29.64 8.58 -28.92
N SER A 46 28.64 7.71 -28.91
CA SER A 46 27.60 7.70 -27.88
C SER A 46 28.33 7.47 -26.55
N SER A 47 28.53 8.54 -25.79
CA SER A 47 28.85 8.41 -24.38
C SER A 47 27.75 7.56 -23.73
N PRO A 48 28.08 6.62 -22.83
CA PRO A 48 27.05 6.01 -22.03
C PRO A 48 26.31 7.12 -21.29
N GLU A 49 25.01 7.15 -21.48
CA GLU A 49 24.09 7.98 -20.71
C GLU A 49 24.43 7.70 -19.23
N THR A 50 24.92 8.67 -18.52
CA THR A 50 25.06 8.58 -17.07
C THR A 50 23.67 8.30 -16.53
N ALA A 51 23.48 7.14 -15.93
CA ALA A 51 22.27 6.82 -15.18
C ALA A 51 21.97 8.04 -14.29
N GLY A 52 20.83 8.71 -14.52
CA GLY A 52 20.43 9.88 -13.76
C GLY A 52 20.37 9.49 -12.28
N GLU A 53 20.63 10.46 -11.40
CA GLU A 53 20.47 10.28 -9.95
C GLU A 53 19.00 9.91 -9.67
N LEU A 54 18.77 8.75 -9.02
CA LEU A 54 17.43 8.28 -8.67
C LEU A 54 16.78 9.24 -7.67
N THR A 55 15.50 9.48 -7.82
CA THR A 55 14.73 10.30 -6.87
C THR A 55 14.35 9.44 -5.66
N PRO A 56 14.79 9.78 -4.44
CA PRO A 56 14.39 9.04 -3.24
C PRO A 56 12.91 9.23 -2.96
N VAL A 57 12.22 8.14 -2.64
CA VAL A 57 10.79 8.10 -2.30
C VAL A 57 10.57 7.16 -1.13
N THR A 58 9.81 7.59 -0.14
CA THR A 58 9.38 6.73 0.97
C THR A 58 7.90 6.40 0.84
N PHE A 59 7.60 5.11 0.75
CA PHE A 59 6.22 4.59 0.73
C PHE A 59 5.87 3.91 2.04
N GLY A 60 4.86 4.42 2.75
CA GLY A 60 4.36 3.83 3.99
C GLY A 60 3.25 2.83 3.73
N THR A 61 3.32 1.63 4.34
CA THR A 61 2.19 0.70 4.36
C THR A 61 1.36 0.85 5.63
N ASN A 62 0.09 0.49 5.57
CA ASN A 62 -0.82 0.58 6.73
C ASN A 62 -0.70 -0.61 7.67
N TRP A 63 -0.03 -1.68 7.26
CA TRP A 63 0.07 -2.94 7.97
C TRP A 63 1.44 -3.60 7.85
N PHE A 64 1.63 -4.71 8.59
CA PHE A 64 2.80 -5.58 8.44
C PHE A 64 2.88 -6.13 7.01
N ALA A 65 4.12 -6.34 6.53
CA ALA A 65 4.35 -6.84 5.18
C ALA A 65 3.72 -8.23 4.98
N GLN A 66 2.92 -8.35 3.94
CA GLN A 66 2.23 -9.58 3.53
C GLN A 66 1.80 -9.49 2.04
N ALA A 67 1.07 -10.49 1.53
CA ALA A 67 0.73 -10.59 0.11
C ALA A 67 0.00 -9.35 -0.46
N GLU A 68 -0.80 -8.65 0.36
CA GLU A 68 -1.53 -7.44 -0.02
C GLU A 68 -0.63 -6.21 -0.26
N HIS A 69 0.66 -6.35 0.00
CA HIS A 69 1.69 -5.34 -0.34
C HIS A 69 2.60 -5.79 -1.47
N GLY A 70 2.38 -7.01 -1.98
CA GLY A 70 3.30 -7.75 -2.84
C GLY A 70 3.77 -6.99 -4.08
N GLY A 71 2.89 -6.25 -4.76
CA GLY A 71 3.26 -5.49 -5.95
C GLY A 71 4.26 -4.37 -5.67
N PHE A 72 4.15 -3.71 -4.52
CA PHE A 72 5.10 -2.66 -4.14
C PHE A 72 6.48 -3.26 -3.80
N TYR A 73 6.49 -4.36 -3.03
CA TYR A 73 7.73 -5.12 -2.76
C TYR A 73 8.34 -5.69 -4.03
N GLN A 74 7.52 -6.13 -4.98
CA GLN A 74 7.99 -6.63 -6.27
C GLN A 74 8.68 -5.54 -7.07
N ALA A 75 8.10 -4.34 -7.12
CA ALA A 75 8.70 -3.22 -7.84
C ALA A 75 10.06 -2.82 -7.25
N VAL A 76 10.25 -2.92 -5.93
CA VAL A 76 11.56 -2.75 -5.28
C VAL A 76 12.48 -3.91 -5.65
N ALA A 77 12.04 -5.16 -5.46
CA ALA A 77 12.89 -6.35 -5.60
C ALA A 77 13.39 -6.58 -7.03
N THR A 78 12.63 -6.14 -8.02
CA THR A 78 12.96 -6.35 -9.45
C THR A 78 13.53 -5.13 -10.14
N GLY A 79 13.68 -4.00 -9.43
CA GLY A 79 14.23 -2.76 -10.00
C GLY A 79 13.23 -1.95 -10.84
N ILE A 80 11.94 -2.30 -10.85
CA ILE A 80 10.91 -1.57 -11.61
C ILE A 80 10.86 -0.09 -11.18
N TYR A 81 10.99 0.22 -9.89
CA TYR A 81 11.07 1.61 -9.44
C TYR A 81 12.32 2.32 -9.96
N GLU A 82 13.48 1.66 -9.98
CA GLU A 82 14.73 2.21 -10.51
C GLU A 82 14.62 2.49 -12.00
N GLU A 83 13.96 1.64 -12.78
CA GLU A 83 13.66 1.85 -14.21
C GLU A 83 12.81 3.09 -14.45
N HIS A 84 12.00 3.48 -13.45
CA HIS A 84 11.21 4.73 -13.46
C HIS A 84 11.94 5.90 -12.78
N GLY A 85 13.25 5.77 -12.51
CA GLY A 85 14.07 6.81 -11.91
C GLY A 85 13.81 7.08 -10.44
N LEU A 86 13.30 6.07 -9.69
CA LEU A 86 12.94 6.16 -8.28
C LEU A 86 13.79 5.23 -7.42
N ASP A 87 14.25 5.72 -6.26
CA ASP A 87 14.85 4.92 -5.19
C ASP A 87 13.82 4.80 -4.05
N VAL A 88 13.02 3.73 -4.10
CA VAL A 88 11.88 3.56 -3.21
C VAL A 88 12.25 2.75 -1.98
N THR A 89 12.01 3.34 -0.80
CA THR A 89 12.07 2.66 0.49
C THR A 89 10.66 2.40 1.01
N ILE A 90 10.33 1.13 1.28
CA ILE A 90 9.06 0.79 1.92
C ILE A 90 9.22 0.88 3.44
N GLN A 91 8.41 1.72 4.07
CA GLN A 91 8.27 1.80 5.52
C GLN A 91 7.10 0.93 5.95
N MET A 92 7.41 -0.28 6.43
CA MET A 92 6.39 -1.21 6.91
C MET A 92 5.59 -0.62 8.06
N GLY A 93 4.28 -0.74 7.98
CA GLY A 93 3.32 -0.29 8.97
C GLY A 93 3.04 -1.29 10.08
N GLY A 94 1.86 -1.18 10.65
CA GLY A 94 1.36 -2.06 11.71
C GLY A 94 0.19 -1.43 12.48
N PRO A 95 -0.34 -2.13 13.51
CA PRO A 95 -1.61 -1.78 14.17
C PRO A 95 -1.68 -0.42 14.86
N GLN A 96 -0.54 0.23 15.05
CA GLN A 96 -0.45 1.55 15.72
C GLN A 96 -0.11 2.68 14.75
N VAL A 97 -0.02 2.38 13.44
CA VAL A 97 0.34 3.38 12.42
C VAL A 97 -0.85 4.29 12.15
N ASN A 98 -0.59 5.59 12.15
CA ASN A 98 -1.51 6.59 11.64
C ASN A 98 -0.95 7.14 10.33
N GLY A 99 -1.45 6.60 9.21
CA GLY A 99 -0.95 6.93 7.88
C GLY A 99 -1.13 8.38 7.50
N THR A 100 -2.29 8.95 7.82
CA THR A 100 -2.57 10.37 7.58
C THR A 100 -1.55 11.27 8.31
N GLN A 101 -1.21 10.93 9.55
CA GLN A 101 -0.19 11.70 10.29
C GLN A 101 1.21 11.57 9.68
N LEU A 102 1.60 10.38 9.22
CA LEU A 102 2.89 10.16 8.56
C LEU A 102 2.96 10.94 7.24
N LEU A 103 1.91 10.86 6.43
CA LEU A 103 1.82 11.53 5.15
C LEU A 103 1.84 13.06 5.29
N MET A 104 0.99 13.61 6.16
CA MET A 104 0.91 15.06 6.41
C MET A 104 2.11 15.62 7.15
N GLY A 105 2.82 14.79 7.91
CA GLY A 105 4.08 15.13 8.59
C GLY A 105 5.33 14.91 7.73
N GLU A 106 5.17 14.58 6.43
CA GLU A 106 6.25 14.36 5.46
C GLU A 106 7.24 13.25 5.89
N ALA A 107 6.79 12.35 6.76
CA ALA A 107 7.58 11.17 7.14
C ALA A 107 7.58 10.10 6.04
N VAL A 108 6.57 10.13 5.17
CA VAL A 108 6.45 9.35 3.95
C VAL A 108 5.94 10.24 2.82
N ASP A 109 6.31 9.92 1.59
CA ASP A 109 5.89 10.63 0.38
C ASP A 109 4.53 10.14 -0.11
N PHE A 110 4.35 8.83 -0.09
CA PHE A 110 3.09 8.14 -0.39
C PHE A 110 2.71 7.21 0.74
N PHE A 111 1.42 6.94 0.87
CA PHE A 111 0.91 6.03 1.89
C PHE A 111 -0.17 5.10 1.33
N MET A 112 -0.23 3.87 1.81
CA MET A 112 -1.27 2.91 1.47
C MET A 112 -2.50 3.12 2.34
N GLY A 113 -3.64 3.45 1.71
CA GLY A 113 -4.88 3.76 2.41
C GLY A 113 -6.11 3.07 1.86
N TYR A 114 -7.26 3.70 2.12
CA TYR A 114 -8.59 3.30 1.69
C TYR A 114 -9.40 4.50 1.22
N SER A 115 -10.30 4.30 0.26
CA SER A 115 -11.19 5.40 -0.18
C SER A 115 -12.03 5.99 0.97
N ALA A 116 -12.44 5.17 1.94
CA ALA A 116 -13.13 5.63 3.13
C ALA A 116 -12.30 6.64 3.95
N ASP A 117 -11.00 6.35 4.13
CA ASP A 117 -10.09 7.23 4.87
C ASP A 117 -9.80 8.53 4.11
N ALA A 118 -9.78 8.45 2.77
CA ALA A 118 -9.61 9.65 1.94
C ALA A 118 -10.80 10.59 2.05
N ILE A 119 -12.04 10.07 2.01
CA ILE A 119 -13.27 10.88 2.20
C ILE A 119 -13.32 11.46 3.62
N ASN A 120 -13.03 10.68 4.65
CA ASN A 120 -12.94 11.18 6.02
C ASN A 120 -11.91 12.33 6.16
N ALA A 121 -10.78 12.23 5.48
CA ALA A 121 -9.78 13.29 5.51
C ALA A 121 -10.29 14.60 4.92
N ILE A 122 -11.08 14.54 3.84
CA ILE A 122 -11.73 15.74 3.27
C ILE A 122 -12.72 16.35 4.27
N GLN A 123 -13.53 15.52 4.92
CA GLN A 123 -14.46 15.97 5.98
C GLN A 123 -13.74 16.68 7.12
N GLU A 124 -12.52 16.24 7.45
CA GLU A 124 -11.64 16.86 8.45
C GLU A 124 -10.76 18.00 7.87
N SER A 125 -10.94 18.37 6.60
CA SER A 125 -10.15 19.39 5.89
C SER A 125 -8.64 19.04 5.81
N ILE A 126 -8.31 17.76 5.73
CA ILE A 126 -6.94 17.26 5.56
C ILE A 126 -6.66 17.09 4.07
N PRO A 127 -5.64 17.79 3.51
CA PRO A 127 -5.40 17.85 2.07
C PRO A 127 -4.60 16.64 1.57
N LYS A 128 -5.16 15.45 1.64
CA LYS A 128 -4.63 14.24 0.97
C LYS A 128 -5.52 13.82 -0.19
N VAL A 129 -4.95 13.11 -1.15
CA VAL A 129 -5.60 12.70 -2.40
C VAL A 129 -5.22 11.26 -2.72
N THR A 130 -6.19 10.44 -3.10
CA THR A 130 -5.98 9.12 -3.68
C THR A 130 -5.63 9.27 -5.17
N VAL A 131 -4.53 8.67 -5.58
CA VAL A 131 -4.00 8.74 -6.95
C VAL A 131 -4.07 7.42 -7.71
N ALA A 132 -4.34 6.29 -7.02
CA ALA A 132 -4.60 4.98 -7.61
C ALA A 132 -5.31 4.07 -6.61
N ALA A 133 -6.06 3.07 -7.07
CA ALA A 133 -6.72 2.06 -6.25
C ALA A 133 -6.34 0.65 -6.70
N ILE A 134 -5.38 0.03 -6.03
CA ILE A 134 -4.88 -1.28 -6.42
C ILE A 134 -5.97 -2.35 -6.28
N PHE A 135 -6.68 -2.37 -5.16
CA PHE A 135 -7.76 -3.32 -4.95
C PHE A 135 -9.12 -2.71 -5.29
N GLN A 136 -9.79 -3.35 -6.22
CA GLN A 136 -11.15 -3.04 -6.63
C GLN A 136 -12.18 -3.55 -5.62
N LYS A 137 -11.86 -4.66 -4.91
CA LYS A 137 -12.65 -5.16 -3.79
C LYS A 137 -11.88 -5.06 -2.49
N ASP A 138 -12.56 -4.54 -1.46
CA ASP A 138 -12.01 -4.54 -0.10
C ASP A 138 -11.94 -5.97 0.45
N PRO A 139 -10.78 -6.47 0.87
CA PRO A 139 -10.62 -7.82 1.40
C PRO A 139 -11.12 -7.99 2.84
N GLN A 140 -11.72 -6.97 3.43
CA GLN A 140 -12.21 -7.00 4.80
C GLN A 140 -13.33 -8.03 4.98
N VAL A 141 -13.20 -8.89 5.98
CA VAL A 141 -14.16 -9.94 6.31
C VAL A 141 -14.58 -9.89 7.78
N LEU A 142 -15.77 -10.41 8.06
CA LEU A 142 -16.11 -10.97 9.37
C LEU A 142 -16.08 -12.49 9.30
N ILE A 143 -15.51 -13.11 10.32
CA ILE A 143 -15.22 -14.54 10.39
C ILE A 143 -15.93 -15.12 11.58
N ALA A 144 -16.69 -16.19 11.38
CA ALA A 144 -17.45 -16.89 12.43
C ALA A 144 -17.06 -18.35 12.54
N HIS A 145 -17.43 -18.95 13.68
CA HIS A 145 -17.30 -20.39 13.86
C HIS A 145 -18.33 -21.16 13.04
N PRO A 146 -18.00 -22.35 12.52
CA PRO A 146 -18.97 -23.20 11.84
C PRO A 146 -19.98 -23.78 12.83
N ASN A 147 -21.16 -24.20 12.32
CA ASN A 147 -22.20 -24.87 13.06
C ASN A 147 -22.87 -24.06 14.20
N GLN A 148 -22.79 -22.73 14.14
CA GLN A 148 -23.48 -21.82 15.06
C GLN A 148 -24.80 -21.29 14.49
N GLY A 149 -25.24 -21.76 13.33
CA GLY A 149 -26.46 -21.29 12.67
C GLY A 149 -26.30 -20.00 11.89
N ILE A 150 -25.08 -19.46 11.83
CA ILE A 150 -24.73 -18.24 11.11
C ILE A 150 -24.54 -18.58 9.63
N GLN A 151 -25.42 -18.07 8.77
CA GLN A 151 -25.43 -18.32 7.33
C GLN A 151 -25.19 -17.05 6.51
N ASP A 152 -25.55 -15.91 7.06
CA ASP A 152 -25.29 -14.60 6.44
C ASP A 152 -24.79 -13.58 7.49
N LEU A 153 -24.39 -12.41 7.02
CA LEU A 153 -23.82 -11.36 7.87
C LEU A 153 -24.82 -10.84 8.92
N ALA A 154 -26.12 -10.85 8.60
CA ALA A 154 -27.18 -10.40 9.52
C ALA A 154 -27.33 -11.31 10.74
N ASP A 155 -27.01 -12.60 10.60
CA ASP A 155 -27.08 -13.57 11.70
C ASP A 155 -26.07 -13.28 12.82
N LEU A 156 -25.03 -12.47 12.53
CA LEU A 156 -24.05 -12.03 13.54
C LEU A 156 -24.62 -11.02 14.54
N LYS A 157 -25.84 -10.52 14.33
CA LYS A 157 -26.46 -9.57 15.24
C LYS A 157 -26.62 -10.16 16.63
N GLY A 158 -26.06 -9.47 17.63
CA GLY A 158 -26.09 -9.90 19.03
C GLY A 158 -24.91 -10.78 19.45
N HIS A 159 -24.07 -11.24 18.51
CA HIS A 159 -22.85 -11.98 18.82
C HIS A 159 -21.69 -11.02 19.18
N PRO A 160 -20.77 -11.41 20.08
CA PRO A 160 -19.55 -10.65 20.32
C PRO A 160 -18.67 -10.64 19.05
N ILE A 161 -18.18 -9.47 18.63
CA ILE A 161 -17.34 -9.33 17.42
C ILE A 161 -16.03 -8.64 17.78
N PHE A 162 -14.92 -9.34 17.56
CA PHE A 162 -13.57 -8.80 17.77
C PHE A 162 -13.18 -7.93 16.59
N ILE A 163 -13.05 -6.63 16.83
CA ILE A 163 -12.68 -5.61 15.82
C ILE A 163 -11.54 -4.72 16.30
N SER A 164 -10.78 -4.19 15.34
CA SER A 164 -9.73 -3.19 15.60
C SER A 164 -10.33 -1.81 15.89
N LYS A 165 -9.50 -0.89 16.34
CA LYS A 165 -9.94 0.52 16.53
C LYS A 165 -10.31 1.18 15.20
N ALA A 166 -9.62 0.85 14.10
CA ALA A 166 -9.89 1.40 12.79
C ALA A 166 -11.29 1.05 12.29
N ALA A 167 -11.81 -0.13 12.62
CA ALA A 167 -13.16 -0.55 12.26
C ALA A 167 -14.24 0.43 12.72
N ASN A 168 -14.03 1.13 13.83
CA ASN A 168 -15.03 2.06 14.39
C ASN A 168 -15.36 3.26 13.49
N VAL A 169 -14.44 3.63 12.61
CA VAL A 169 -14.59 4.76 11.68
C VAL A 169 -14.60 4.34 10.22
N THR A 170 -14.56 3.03 9.96
CA THR A 170 -14.65 2.47 8.61
C THR A 170 -15.95 1.68 8.44
N TYR A 171 -15.92 0.37 8.54
CA TYR A 171 -17.08 -0.48 8.22
C TYR A 171 -18.09 -0.67 9.36
N TRP A 172 -17.73 -0.41 10.61
CA TRP A 172 -18.65 -0.66 11.73
C TRP A 172 -19.91 0.21 11.69
N PRO A 173 -19.85 1.53 11.42
CA PRO A 173 -21.05 2.36 11.28
C PRO A 173 -22.00 1.86 10.17
N PHE A 174 -21.44 1.35 9.07
CA PHE A 174 -22.22 0.71 8.02
C PHE A 174 -22.95 -0.54 8.55
N LEU A 175 -22.28 -1.38 9.37
CA LEU A 175 -22.91 -2.55 9.98
C LEU A 175 -24.00 -2.17 10.99
N GLU A 176 -23.81 -1.08 11.74
CA GLU A 176 -24.84 -0.53 12.63
C GLU A 176 -26.07 -0.09 11.85
N ALA A 177 -25.88 0.71 10.79
CA ALA A 177 -26.96 1.23 9.97
C ALA A 177 -27.70 0.13 9.22
N LYS A 178 -26.97 -0.76 8.56
CA LYS A 178 -27.58 -1.77 7.68
C LYS A 178 -28.12 -2.99 8.41
N TYR A 179 -27.39 -3.49 9.43
CA TYR A 179 -27.70 -4.76 10.10
C TYR A 179 -28.18 -4.56 11.55
N GLY A 180 -28.11 -3.32 12.07
CA GLY A 180 -28.48 -2.98 13.44
C GLY A 180 -27.54 -3.61 14.46
N PHE A 181 -26.25 -3.67 14.14
CA PHE A 181 -25.21 -4.00 15.11
C PHE A 181 -25.14 -2.93 16.18
N THR A 182 -24.58 -3.23 17.33
CA THR A 182 -24.58 -2.31 18.49
C THR A 182 -23.23 -2.28 19.18
N GLU A 183 -22.93 -1.19 19.89
CA GLU A 183 -21.67 -0.98 20.59
C GLU A 183 -21.32 -2.11 21.58
N ASP A 184 -22.31 -2.72 22.24
CA ASP A 184 -22.11 -3.80 23.20
C ASP A 184 -21.66 -5.13 22.57
N MET A 185 -21.78 -5.27 21.24
CA MET A 185 -21.24 -6.41 20.50
C MET A 185 -19.72 -6.31 20.33
N LYS A 186 -19.14 -5.12 20.34
CA LYS A 186 -17.72 -4.90 20.08
C LYS A 186 -16.83 -5.55 21.13
N ARG A 187 -15.78 -6.20 20.67
CA ARG A 187 -14.65 -6.68 21.47
C ARG A 187 -13.35 -6.21 20.84
N ASN A 188 -12.35 -5.94 21.66
CA ASN A 188 -11.06 -5.46 21.14
C ASN A 188 -10.28 -6.57 20.46
N TYR A 189 -10.01 -6.41 19.16
CA TYR A 189 -9.11 -7.28 18.38
C TYR A 189 -7.69 -6.72 18.44
N ASN A 190 -6.76 -7.54 18.87
CA ASN A 190 -5.34 -7.20 19.02
C ASN A 190 -4.44 -8.14 18.20
N PHE A 191 -4.93 -8.58 17.04
CA PHE A 191 -4.22 -9.44 16.08
C PHE A 191 -3.85 -10.83 16.63
N ASN A 192 -4.60 -11.28 17.62
CA ASN A 192 -4.49 -12.61 18.19
C ASN A 192 -5.84 -13.31 18.05
N PRO A 193 -5.95 -14.39 17.27
CA PRO A 193 -7.21 -15.13 17.10
C PRO A 193 -7.61 -15.93 18.37
N GLY A 194 -6.73 -16.06 19.34
CA GLY A 194 -6.96 -16.86 20.54
C GLY A 194 -8.27 -16.58 21.28
N PRO A 195 -8.67 -15.31 21.52
CA PRO A 195 -9.97 -15.01 22.12
C PRO A 195 -11.15 -15.50 21.29
N PHE A 196 -11.12 -15.29 19.97
CA PHE A 196 -12.12 -15.82 19.04
C PHE A 196 -12.15 -17.34 19.04
N LEU A 197 -10.99 -18.01 19.00
CA LEU A 197 -10.92 -19.49 19.00
C LEU A 197 -11.49 -20.11 20.28
N GLN A 198 -11.45 -19.39 21.41
CA GLN A 198 -11.99 -19.84 22.70
C GLN A 198 -13.50 -19.59 22.84
N ASP A 199 -14.02 -18.52 22.25
CA ASP A 199 -15.42 -18.12 22.30
C ASP A 199 -16.13 -18.48 20.99
N LYS A 200 -16.77 -19.65 20.96
CA LYS A 200 -17.44 -20.17 19.76
C LYS A 200 -18.66 -19.35 19.32
N ASP A 201 -19.19 -18.53 20.22
CA ASP A 201 -20.32 -17.64 19.94
C ASP A 201 -19.89 -16.31 19.34
N SER A 202 -18.59 -16.08 19.25
CA SER A 202 -18.04 -14.84 18.73
C SER A 202 -17.72 -14.89 17.23
N ALA A 203 -17.56 -13.70 16.67
CA ALA A 203 -16.93 -13.48 15.36
C ALA A 203 -15.68 -12.58 15.51
N GLN A 204 -14.86 -12.52 14.48
CA GLN A 204 -13.75 -11.57 14.42
C GLN A 204 -13.62 -10.97 13.03
N GLN A 205 -13.01 -9.78 12.98
CA GLN A 205 -12.53 -9.23 11.72
C GLN A 205 -11.34 -10.00 11.18
N GLY A 206 -11.07 -9.82 9.90
CA GLY A 206 -9.88 -10.30 9.24
C GLY A 206 -9.80 -9.80 7.81
N TYR A 207 -8.73 -10.16 7.14
CA TYR A 207 -8.61 -10.06 5.69
C TYR A 207 -8.77 -11.44 5.08
N LEU A 208 -9.51 -11.51 3.97
CA LEU A 208 -9.77 -12.74 3.22
C LEU A 208 -8.48 -13.52 2.88
N SER A 209 -7.44 -12.79 2.58
CA SER A 209 -6.11 -13.26 2.19
C SER A 209 -5.21 -13.68 3.36
N SER A 210 -5.65 -13.54 4.61
CA SER A 210 -4.79 -13.75 5.78
C SER A 210 -5.45 -14.60 6.88
N GLU A 211 -6.36 -14.03 7.67
CA GLU A 211 -6.89 -14.64 8.90
C GLU A 211 -7.61 -15.98 8.70
N PRO A 212 -8.34 -16.26 7.60
CA PRO A 212 -9.01 -17.56 7.47
C PRO A 212 -8.03 -18.74 7.49
N LEU A 213 -6.83 -18.57 6.90
CA LEU A 213 -5.78 -19.61 6.95
C LEU A 213 -5.23 -19.79 8.36
N ALA A 214 -4.96 -18.70 9.06
CA ALA A 214 -4.45 -18.74 10.43
C ALA A 214 -5.45 -19.45 11.36
N ILE A 215 -6.75 -19.10 11.26
CA ILE A 215 -7.82 -19.74 12.03
C ILE A 215 -7.95 -21.22 11.69
N ARG A 216 -7.87 -21.59 10.42
CA ARG A 216 -7.89 -23.01 10.00
C ARG A 216 -6.76 -23.81 10.64
N LYS A 217 -5.55 -23.24 10.66
CA LYS A 217 -4.38 -23.90 11.23
C LYS A 217 -4.44 -24.00 12.75
N GLU A 218 -4.77 -22.91 13.44
CA GLU A 218 -4.77 -22.85 14.89
C GLU A 218 -6.03 -23.46 15.50
N GLY A 219 -7.18 -23.23 14.87
CA GLY A 219 -8.48 -23.71 15.34
C GLY A 219 -8.83 -25.14 14.91
N GLY A 220 -8.20 -25.63 13.83
CA GLY A 220 -8.46 -26.95 13.28
C GLY A 220 -9.85 -27.12 12.65
N PHE A 221 -10.47 -26.03 12.21
CA PHE A 221 -11.78 -26.01 11.54
C PHE A 221 -11.77 -25.04 10.36
N GLU A 222 -12.69 -25.24 9.42
CA GLU A 222 -12.96 -24.28 8.34
C GLU A 222 -13.89 -23.20 8.85
N PRO A 223 -13.45 -21.90 8.88
CA PRO A 223 -14.30 -20.82 9.36
C PRO A 223 -15.37 -20.44 8.32
N VAL A 224 -16.46 -19.85 8.80
CA VAL A 224 -17.44 -19.16 7.96
C VAL A 224 -16.95 -17.74 7.74
N VAL A 225 -16.80 -17.33 6.47
CA VAL A 225 -16.21 -16.04 6.10
C VAL A 225 -17.22 -15.20 5.34
N PHE A 226 -17.42 -13.96 5.78
CA PHE A 226 -18.32 -12.98 5.15
C PHE A 226 -17.48 -11.82 4.61
N LEU A 227 -17.32 -11.75 3.29
CA LEU A 227 -16.66 -10.61 2.64
C LEU A 227 -17.58 -9.40 2.70
N LEU A 228 -17.13 -8.30 3.31
CA LEU A 228 -17.95 -7.10 3.48
C LEU A 228 -18.28 -6.44 2.14
N ALA A 229 -17.37 -6.54 1.16
CA ALA A 229 -17.60 -6.05 -0.20
C ALA A 229 -18.84 -6.68 -0.85
N ASP A 230 -19.02 -7.99 -0.72
CA ASP A 230 -20.19 -8.71 -1.24
C ASP A 230 -21.48 -8.37 -0.47
N ASN A 231 -21.34 -7.73 0.68
CA ASN A 231 -22.43 -7.30 1.55
C ASN A 231 -22.71 -5.80 1.49
N GLY A 232 -22.12 -5.09 0.53
CA GLY A 232 -22.38 -3.68 0.22
C GLY A 232 -21.45 -2.68 0.87
N TYR A 233 -20.45 -3.12 1.64
CA TYR A 233 -19.33 -2.27 2.07
C TYR A 233 -18.13 -2.55 1.16
N ASN A 234 -18.02 -1.82 0.06
CA ASN A 234 -16.98 -2.07 -0.93
C ASN A 234 -16.25 -0.77 -1.34
N PRO A 235 -15.43 -0.18 -0.44
CA PRO A 235 -14.52 0.89 -0.79
C PRO A 235 -13.43 0.38 -1.74
N TYR A 236 -12.80 1.29 -2.49
CA TYR A 236 -11.47 1.00 -2.99
C TYR A 236 -10.50 0.79 -1.82
N SER A 237 -9.62 -0.21 -1.93
CA SER A 237 -8.63 -0.49 -0.91
C SER A 237 -7.22 -0.67 -1.49
N THR A 238 -6.21 -0.76 -0.62
CA THR A 238 -4.81 -0.73 -1.05
C THR A 238 -4.56 0.46 -2.00
N THR A 239 -5.17 1.61 -1.64
CA THR A 239 -5.03 2.83 -2.44
C THR A 239 -3.65 3.44 -2.24
N ILE A 240 -3.18 4.18 -3.25
CA ILE A 240 -2.00 5.04 -3.14
C ILE A 240 -2.48 6.44 -2.85
N GLU A 241 -2.10 6.98 -1.70
CA GLU A 241 -2.43 8.33 -1.25
C GLU A 241 -1.20 9.22 -1.26
N ALA A 242 -1.37 10.48 -1.64
CA ALA A 242 -0.35 11.53 -1.63
C ALA A 242 -0.88 12.81 -0.98
N ARG A 243 0.00 13.72 -0.57
CA ARG A 243 -0.39 15.09 -0.23
C ARG A 243 -0.86 15.80 -1.49
N ARG A 244 -1.89 16.64 -1.37
CA ARG A 244 -2.39 17.44 -2.49
C ARG A 244 -1.31 18.33 -3.10
N GLU A 245 -0.49 18.98 -2.26
CA GLU A 245 0.65 19.77 -2.69
C GLU A 245 1.61 18.97 -3.58
N MET A 246 1.92 17.72 -3.22
CA MET A 246 2.77 16.85 -4.04
C MET A 246 2.14 16.57 -5.41
N VAL A 247 0.83 16.30 -5.45
CA VAL A 247 0.10 16.07 -6.70
C VAL A 247 0.13 17.31 -7.61
N GLU A 248 0.01 18.50 -7.04
CA GLU A 248 -0.01 19.77 -7.77
C GLU A 248 1.38 20.20 -8.22
N GLU A 249 2.40 20.05 -7.38
CA GLU A 249 3.75 20.56 -7.63
C GLU A 249 4.67 19.55 -8.33
N ASN A 250 4.44 18.26 -8.13
CA ASN A 250 5.29 17.17 -8.62
C ASN A 250 4.52 16.05 -9.35
N PRO A 251 3.61 16.37 -10.31
CA PRO A 251 2.77 15.36 -10.96
C PRO A 251 3.57 14.29 -11.71
N ASP A 252 4.77 14.62 -12.23
CA ASP A 252 5.66 13.66 -12.87
C ASP A 252 6.16 12.59 -11.88
N LEU A 253 6.54 12.99 -10.68
CA LEU A 253 6.95 12.06 -9.62
C LEU A 253 5.79 11.11 -9.26
N VAL A 254 4.58 11.66 -9.08
CA VAL A 254 3.38 10.88 -8.77
C VAL A 254 3.11 9.88 -9.89
N GLN A 255 3.17 10.30 -11.15
CA GLN A 255 2.93 9.43 -12.30
C GLN A 255 3.93 8.27 -12.36
N ARG A 256 5.24 8.56 -12.21
CA ARG A 256 6.28 7.52 -12.22
C ARG A 256 6.09 6.51 -11.08
N PHE A 257 5.73 6.98 -9.88
CA PHE A 257 5.48 6.10 -8.75
C PHE A 257 4.25 5.21 -8.96
N VAL A 258 3.15 5.78 -9.45
CA VAL A 258 1.92 5.04 -9.75
C VAL A 258 2.16 3.99 -10.84
N ASP A 259 2.77 4.38 -11.97
CA ASP A 259 3.04 3.47 -13.08
C ASP A 259 3.94 2.31 -12.64
N ALA A 260 5.03 2.60 -11.91
CA ALA A 260 5.94 1.58 -11.42
C ALA A 260 5.26 0.63 -10.40
N SER A 261 4.41 1.18 -9.52
CA SER A 261 3.64 0.38 -8.55
C SER A 261 2.69 -0.58 -9.26
N ILE A 262 1.95 -0.11 -10.27
CA ILE A 262 1.02 -0.93 -11.04
C ILE A 262 1.78 -2.03 -11.82
N LYS A 263 2.90 -1.70 -12.47
CA LYS A 263 3.77 -2.69 -13.14
C LYS A 263 4.30 -3.72 -12.13
N GLY A 264 4.65 -3.29 -10.93
CA GLY A 264 5.03 -4.18 -9.83
C GLY A 264 3.94 -5.19 -9.48
N TRP A 265 2.67 -4.79 -9.47
CA TRP A 265 1.55 -5.69 -9.22
C TRP A 265 1.35 -6.72 -10.33
N TYR A 266 1.43 -6.34 -11.60
CA TYR A 266 1.39 -7.29 -12.71
C TYR A 266 2.55 -8.30 -12.62
N SER A 267 3.77 -7.81 -12.38
CA SER A 267 4.96 -8.66 -12.19
C SER A 267 4.83 -9.61 -10.99
N TYR A 268 4.22 -9.14 -9.88
CA TYR A 268 3.98 -9.95 -8.68
C TYR A 268 3.05 -11.14 -8.95
N PHE A 269 1.99 -10.93 -9.72
CA PHE A 269 1.07 -12.01 -10.08
C PHE A 269 1.70 -13.03 -11.05
N GLU A 270 2.70 -12.64 -11.81
CA GLU A 270 3.42 -13.54 -12.72
C GLU A 270 4.51 -14.36 -11.98
N ASN A 271 5.27 -13.71 -11.12
CA ASN A 271 6.35 -14.34 -10.35
C ASN A 271 6.55 -13.66 -9.01
N PRO A 272 5.87 -14.07 -7.94
CA PRO A 272 5.91 -13.42 -6.64
C PRO A 272 7.22 -13.64 -5.86
N ALA A 273 8.11 -14.54 -6.30
CA ALA A 273 9.25 -14.95 -5.51
C ALA A 273 10.17 -13.80 -5.06
N PRO A 274 10.55 -12.82 -5.92
CA PRO A 274 11.39 -11.70 -5.49
C PRO A 274 10.76 -10.87 -4.35
N ALA A 275 9.48 -10.52 -4.47
CA ALA A 275 8.76 -9.79 -3.44
C ALA A 275 8.64 -10.57 -2.14
N ASN A 276 8.32 -11.87 -2.24
CA ASN A 276 8.11 -12.71 -1.07
C ASN A 276 9.36 -12.83 -0.20
N GLU A 277 10.56 -12.79 -0.78
CA GLU A 277 11.81 -12.77 0.01
C GLU A 277 11.92 -11.45 0.82
N LEU A 278 11.70 -10.28 0.20
CA LEU A 278 11.72 -9.01 0.90
C LEU A 278 10.61 -8.90 1.96
N ILE A 279 9.41 -9.40 1.67
CA ILE A 279 8.31 -9.44 2.64
C ILE A 279 8.71 -10.24 3.88
N LYS A 280 9.38 -11.40 3.71
CA LYS A 280 9.86 -12.23 4.84
C LYS A 280 11.03 -11.60 5.58
N GLU A 281 11.84 -10.78 4.93
CA GLU A 281 12.89 -9.99 5.60
C GLU A 281 12.28 -8.94 6.54
N ASP A 282 11.26 -8.21 6.09
CA ASP A 282 10.57 -7.18 6.88
C ASP A 282 9.63 -7.80 7.93
N ASN A 283 8.95 -8.89 7.58
CA ASN A 283 8.03 -9.60 8.46
C ASN A 283 8.39 -11.09 8.56
N PRO A 284 9.29 -11.48 9.48
CA PRO A 284 9.74 -12.87 9.63
C PRO A 284 8.64 -13.86 10.08
N GLU A 285 7.46 -13.36 10.46
CA GLU A 285 6.32 -14.22 10.78
C GLU A 285 5.58 -14.72 9.54
N MET A 286 5.82 -14.12 8.35
CA MET A 286 5.25 -14.59 7.09
C MET A 286 5.92 -15.87 6.63
N THR A 287 5.09 -16.84 6.28
CA THR A 287 5.53 -18.13 5.69
C THR A 287 5.21 -18.15 4.20
N ASP A 288 5.93 -18.99 3.44
CA ASP A 288 5.63 -19.21 2.02
C ASP A 288 4.18 -19.67 1.80
N GLU A 289 3.64 -20.48 2.72
CA GLU A 289 2.27 -20.95 2.66
C GLU A 289 1.26 -19.80 2.88
N GLN A 290 1.55 -18.89 3.81
CA GLN A 290 0.70 -17.71 4.06
C GLN A 290 0.70 -16.77 2.85
N LEU A 291 1.87 -16.52 2.27
CA LEU A 291 2.00 -15.68 1.08
C LEU A 291 1.30 -16.32 -0.14
N ALA A 292 1.50 -17.62 -0.37
CA ALA A 292 0.84 -18.34 -1.45
C ALA A 292 -0.69 -18.31 -1.31
N TYR A 293 -1.20 -18.52 -0.09
CA TYR A 293 -2.63 -18.41 0.20
C TYR A 293 -3.15 -16.98 -0.07
N GLY A 294 -2.43 -15.97 0.38
CA GLY A 294 -2.82 -14.57 0.15
C GLY A 294 -2.92 -14.24 -1.33
N ILE A 295 -1.92 -14.62 -2.13
CA ILE A 295 -1.92 -14.43 -3.59
C ILE A 295 -3.09 -15.17 -4.24
N GLU A 296 -3.29 -16.44 -3.87
CA GLU A 296 -4.42 -17.23 -4.37
C GLU A 296 -5.76 -16.52 -4.12
N LYS A 297 -5.98 -16.01 -2.90
CA LYS A 297 -7.24 -15.34 -2.56
C LYS A 297 -7.40 -13.98 -3.25
N ILE A 298 -6.34 -13.21 -3.40
CA ILE A 298 -6.36 -11.96 -4.17
C ILE A 298 -6.82 -12.22 -5.61
N GLN A 299 -6.31 -13.27 -6.24
CA GLN A 299 -6.67 -13.64 -7.61
C GLN A 299 -8.05 -14.30 -7.70
N GLU A 300 -8.37 -15.26 -6.84
CA GLU A 300 -9.63 -16.02 -6.83
C GLU A 300 -10.84 -15.10 -6.69
N TYR A 301 -10.76 -14.10 -5.82
CA TYR A 301 -11.84 -13.16 -5.53
C TYR A 301 -11.79 -11.88 -6.39
N GLY A 302 -10.82 -11.78 -7.28
CA GLY A 302 -10.65 -10.61 -8.14
C GLY A 302 -10.41 -9.33 -7.36
N LEU A 303 -9.64 -9.40 -6.26
CA LEU A 303 -9.45 -8.20 -5.40
C LEU A 303 -8.78 -7.07 -6.17
N ALA A 304 -7.77 -7.38 -7.00
CA ALA A 304 -7.03 -6.39 -7.78
C ALA A 304 -7.49 -6.27 -9.22
N ILE A 305 -7.97 -7.38 -9.82
CA ILE A 305 -8.41 -7.43 -11.22
C ILE A 305 -9.87 -7.88 -11.23
N SER A 306 -10.75 -6.93 -11.25
CA SER A 306 -12.20 -7.03 -11.42
C SER A 306 -12.76 -5.66 -11.75
N ASP A 307 -14.04 -5.57 -12.07
CA ASP A 307 -14.73 -4.31 -12.32
C ASP A 307 -13.95 -3.42 -13.32
N GLU A 308 -13.63 -2.19 -12.94
CA GLU A 308 -12.94 -1.22 -13.79
C GLU A 308 -11.54 -1.69 -14.22
N ALA A 309 -10.85 -2.44 -13.34
CA ALA A 309 -9.48 -2.89 -13.63
C ALA A 309 -9.39 -3.96 -14.73
N GLU A 310 -10.51 -4.62 -15.13
CA GLU A 310 -10.52 -5.55 -16.26
C GLU A 310 -10.27 -4.84 -17.59
N THR A 311 -10.63 -3.57 -17.71
CA THR A 311 -10.48 -2.77 -18.92
C THR A 311 -9.40 -1.71 -18.80
N ASP A 312 -9.36 -1.02 -17.65
CA ASP A 312 -8.53 0.16 -17.44
C ASP A 312 -7.20 -0.15 -16.75
N GLY A 313 -7.02 -1.42 -16.35
CA GLY A 313 -5.81 -1.92 -15.69
C GLY A 313 -5.85 -1.79 -14.16
N ILE A 314 -4.94 -2.50 -13.50
CA ILE A 314 -4.74 -2.38 -12.04
C ILE A 314 -4.52 -0.89 -11.69
N GLY A 315 -5.07 -0.46 -10.57
CA GLY A 315 -4.99 0.95 -10.15
C GLY A 315 -6.18 1.80 -10.57
N ALA A 316 -7.07 1.26 -11.43
CA ALA A 316 -8.22 1.97 -11.99
C ALA A 316 -9.16 2.53 -10.92
N MET A 317 -9.74 3.68 -11.24
CA MET A 317 -10.79 4.33 -10.45
C MET A 317 -11.78 5.03 -11.38
N THR A 318 -13.04 5.17 -10.93
CA THR A 318 -14.08 5.90 -11.65
C THR A 318 -14.85 6.84 -10.73
N ASP A 319 -15.33 7.96 -11.26
CA ASP A 319 -16.20 8.89 -10.53
C ASP A 319 -17.47 8.20 -10.03
N GLU A 320 -18.06 7.33 -10.86
CA GLU A 320 -19.29 6.58 -10.53
C GLU A 320 -19.09 5.71 -9.29
N ARG A 321 -17.96 5.02 -9.18
CA ARG A 321 -17.64 4.16 -8.04
C ARG A 321 -17.42 4.97 -6.76
N TRP A 322 -16.69 6.09 -6.82
CA TRP A 322 -16.50 7.00 -5.70
C TRP A 322 -17.83 7.58 -5.22
N GLN A 323 -18.70 8.02 -6.16
CA GLN A 323 -20.04 8.51 -5.85
C GLN A 323 -20.89 7.44 -5.15
N SER A 324 -20.97 6.26 -5.73
CA SER A 324 -21.80 5.17 -5.19
C SER A 324 -21.37 4.75 -3.78
N PHE A 325 -20.07 4.69 -3.53
CA PHE A 325 -19.56 4.41 -2.19
C PHE A 325 -19.87 5.54 -1.20
N PHE A 326 -19.64 6.80 -1.61
CA PHE A 326 -19.96 7.96 -0.79
C PHE A 326 -21.46 7.99 -0.40
N GLU A 327 -22.35 7.85 -1.38
CA GLU A 327 -23.79 7.84 -1.17
C GLU A 327 -24.21 6.71 -0.20
N THR A 328 -23.67 5.49 -0.39
CA THR A 328 -23.93 4.35 0.50
C THR A 328 -23.55 4.65 1.94
N MET A 329 -22.42 5.31 2.15
CA MET A 329 -21.92 5.62 3.49
C MET A 329 -22.59 6.86 4.10
N ALA A 330 -22.99 7.83 3.29
CA ALA A 330 -23.79 8.99 3.72
C ALA A 330 -25.21 8.56 4.16
N ASP A 331 -25.86 7.68 3.38
CA ASP A 331 -27.15 7.07 3.75
C ASP A 331 -27.07 6.27 5.05
N ALA A 332 -25.90 5.68 5.34
CA ALA A 332 -25.62 5.00 6.60
C ALA A 332 -25.26 5.98 7.75
N GLY A 333 -25.20 7.29 7.49
CA GLY A 333 -24.84 8.32 8.47
C GLY A 333 -23.35 8.30 8.87
N VAL A 334 -22.48 7.75 8.02
CA VAL A 334 -21.03 7.70 8.25
C VAL A 334 -20.35 8.97 7.74
N PHE A 335 -20.73 9.43 6.55
CA PHE A 335 -20.27 10.69 6.00
C PHE A 335 -21.36 11.75 6.10
N GLU A 336 -20.93 12.99 6.25
CA GLU A 336 -21.85 14.16 6.16
C GLU A 336 -22.26 14.35 4.69
N GLU A 337 -23.55 14.57 4.43
CA GLU A 337 -24.10 14.65 3.06
C GLU A 337 -23.52 15.80 2.21
N ASP A 338 -23.00 16.85 2.85
CA ASP A 338 -22.44 18.04 2.20
C ASP A 338 -20.93 17.98 1.97
N VAL A 339 -20.27 16.85 2.26
CA VAL A 339 -18.85 16.64 1.98
C VAL A 339 -18.61 16.59 0.48
N ASP A 340 -17.70 17.41 0.00
CA ASP A 340 -17.22 17.35 -1.38
C ASP A 340 -16.20 16.21 -1.55
N TYR A 341 -16.72 14.98 -1.62
CA TYR A 341 -15.91 13.78 -1.75
C TYR A 341 -15.06 13.74 -3.03
N THR A 342 -15.41 14.57 -4.05
CA THR A 342 -14.64 14.63 -5.30
C THR A 342 -13.22 15.16 -5.08
N GLN A 343 -12.98 15.80 -3.93
CA GLN A 343 -11.64 16.20 -3.53
C GLN A 343 -10.78 15.05 -2.96
N ALA A 344 -11.35 13.88 -2.68
CA ALA A 344 -10.63 12.76 -2.08
C ALA A 344 -9.74 12.01 -3.06
N TYR A 345 -9.91 12.21 -4.37
CA TYR A 345 -9.20 11.47 -5.42
C TYR A 345 -8.92 12.31 -6.66
N THR A 346 -8.07 11.77 -7.55
CA THR A 346 -7.91 12.23 -8.93
C THR A 346 -7.70 11.04 -9.85
N LEU A 347 -8.20 11.14 -11.08
CA LEU A 347 -8.05 10.13 -12.12
C LEU A 347 -6.87 10.40 -13.07
N ASP A 348 -6.11 11.46 -12.83
CA ASP A 348 -5.07 11.96 -13.75
C ASP A 348 -3.93 10.94 -13.98
N PHE A 349 -3.71 10.00 -13.06
CA PHE A 349 -2.54 9.12 -13.06
C PHE A 349 -2.84 7.67 -13.43
N VAL A 350 -4.10 7.30 -13.62
CA VAL A 350 -4.58 5.92 -13.80
C VAL A 350 -5.38 5.73 -15.10
N ASN A 351 -6.05 4.59 -15.26
CA ASN A 351 -6.98 4.30 -16.36
C ASN A 351 -6.33 4.30 -17.77
N LYS A 352 -5.09 3.80 -17.86
CA LYS A 352 -4.32 3.77 -19.11
C LYS A 352 -4.47 2.48 -19.89
N GLY A 353 -5.22 1.50 -19.34
CA GLY A 353 -5.38 0.18 -19.90
C GLY A 353 -4.26 -0.80 -19.51
N GLU A 354 -4.61 -2.09 -19.46
CA GLU A 354 -3.67 -3.16 -19.08
C GLU A 354 -2.43 -3.20 -19.99
N GLU A 355 -2.60 -2.99 -21.31
CA GLU A 355 -1.49 -3.03 -22.28
C GLU A 355 -0.39 -2.03 -21.93
N TYR A 356 -0.76 -0.81 -21.52
CA TYR A 356 0.20 0.21 -21.12
C TYR A 356 1.10 -0.21 -19.96
N TYR A 357 0.55 -0.95 -19.00
CA TYR A 357 1.31 -1.35 -17.82
C TYR A 357 2.11 -2.65 -18.00
N ARG A 358 1.80 -3.43 -19.05
CA ARG A 358 2.52 -4.67 -19.36
C ARG A 358 3.67 -4.50 -20.38
N GLU A 359 3.75 -3.34 -21.02
CA GLU A 359 4.90 -2.93 -21.86
C GLU A 359 6.10 -2.50 -21.00
#